data_62bd5b0a4fc873b4c8db691b852eb992
#
_entry.id   62bd5b0a4fc873b4c8db691b852eb992
#
_cell.length_a   1.000
_cell.length_b   1.000
_cell.length_c   1.000
_cell.angle_alpha   90.00
_cell.angle_beta   90.00
_cell.angle_gamma   90.00
#
_symmetry.space_group_name_H-M   'P 1'
#
loop_
_entity.id
_entity.type
_entity.pdbx_description
1 polymer ?
#
loop_
_entity_poly.entity_id
_entity_poly.type
_entity_poly.pdbx_seq_one_letter_code
_entity_poly.pdbx_strand_id
1 'polypeptide(L)'
;MFRRLLLSAIILLLLSSCLKEMAVPIASSFEVAIAEDKTSPVTVKLQNNSYGADEYEWTFEGGVPASSRDRAPESVTFTGAGEHKMRLRVWNTVEERISEQIIRVDSAMSIDFDYAIAIDDIAPGVVSISNKSRGDGKTTGISNITINRIK
;
A
#
# COMPACT_ATOMS: atom_id res chain seq x y z
N MET A 1 6.38 24.38 69.95
CA MET A 1 5.85 24.91 68.71
C MET A 1 6.79 24.66 67.49
N PHE A 2 8.06 24.92 67.61
CA PHE A 2 9.08 24.79 66.54
C PHE A 2 9.15 23.37 65.89
N ARG A 3 9.08 22.30 66.68
CA ARG A 3 9.16 20.91 66.23
C ARG A 3 7.97 20.48 65.32
N ARG A 4 6.78 21.06 65.52
CA ARG A 4 5.60 20.80 64.70
C ARG A 4 5.67 21.58 63.39
N LEU A 5 6.23 22.78 63.39
CA LEU A 5 6.46 23.56 62.16
C LEU A 5 7.52 22.92 61.27
N LEU A 6 8.61 22.39 61.83
CA LEU A 6 9.63 21.66 61.08
C LEU A 6 9.09 20.37 60.43
N LEU A 7 8.26 19.62 61.14
CA LEU A 7 7.61 18.42 60.58
C LEU A 7 6.66 18.75 59.45
N SER A 8 5.89 19.84 59.56
CA SER A 8 4.98 20.31 58.52
C SER A 8 5.75 20.76 57.27
N ALA A 9 6.87 21.42 57.40
CA ALA A 9 7.72 21.86 56.30
C ALA A 9 8.37 20.66 55.56
N ILE A 10 8.81 19.63 56.30
CA ILE A 10 9.39 18.42 55.70
C ILE A 10 8.31 17.62 54.91
N ILE A 11 7.09 17.53 55.46
CA ILE A 11 5.98 16.87 54.76
C ILE A 11 5.61 17.62 53.48
N LEU A 12 5.63 18.94 53.48
CA LEU A 12 5.35 19.77 52.30
C LEU A 12 6.42 19.62 51.22
N LEU A 13 7.70 19.46 51.62
CA LEU A 13 8.80 19.22 50.69
C LEU A 13 8.74 17.83 50.04
N LEU A 14 8.23 16.83 50.75
CA LEU A 14 8.09 15.46 50.19
C LEU A 14 6.93 15.33 49.18
N LEU A 15 5.97 16.25 49.21
CA LEU A 15 4.87 16.28 48.26
C LEU A 15 5.21 16.93 46.91
N SER A 16 6.36 17.61 46.82
CA SER A 16 6.82 18.22 45.56
C SER A 16 7.71 17.28 44.72
N SER A 17 7.66 15.97 44.95
CA SER A 17 8.22 15.00 44.01
C SER A 17 7.40 15.01 42.72
N CYS A 18 7.74 15.96 41.87
CA CYS A 18 7.25 15.99 40.50
C CYS A 18 7.75 14.71 39.81
N LEU A 19 6.92 13.69 39.72
CA LEU A 19 7.18 12.54 38.86
C LEU A 19 7.33 13.11 37.45
N LYS A 20 8.56 13.26 36.99
CA LYS A 20 8.84 13.58 35.61
C LYS A 20 8.33 12.39 34.81
N GLU A 21 7.12 12.51 34.31
CA GLU A 21 6.54 11.53 33.38
C GLU A 21 7.50 11.41 32.22
N MET A 22 8.17 10.27 32.10
CA MET A 22 9.03 10.01 30.96
C MET A 22 8.08 9.81 29.77
N ALA A 23 8.00 10.82 28.91
CA ALA A 23 7.26 10.72 27.68
C ALA A 23 7.79 9.52 26.89
N VAL A 24 6.92 8.56 26.62
CA VAL A 24 7.27 7.44 25.74
C VAL A 24 7.50 8.04 24.35
N PRO A 25 8.69 7.87 23.76
CA PRO A 25 8.94 8.41 22.43
C PRO A 25 7.97 7.78 21.42
N ILE A 26 7.40 8.62 20.58
CA ILE A 26 6.48 8.18 19.52
C ILE A 26 7.26 7.71 18.31
N ALA A 27 6.88 6.60 17.73
CA ALA A 27 7.38 6.13 16.43
C ALA A 27 6.25 5.72 15.51
N SER A 28 6.37 6.10 14.23
CA SER A 28 5.49 5.68 13.15
C SER A 28 6.20 4.62 12.31
N SER A 29 5.59 3.46 12.19
CA SER A 29 6.09 2.38 11.33
C SER A 29 4.94 1.44 10.98
N PHE A 30 4.95 0.90 9.78
CA PHE A 30 4.00 -0.12 9.36
C PHE A 30 4.62 -1.03 8.31
N GLU A 31 4.07 -2.22 8.18
CA GLU A 31 4.42 -3.19 7.16
C GLU A 31 3.23 -3.45 6.24
N VAL A 32 3.56 -3.83 5.01
CA VAL A 32 2.60 -4.06 3.93
C VAL A 32 2.80 -5.48 3.43
N ALA A 33 1.75 -6.29 3.51
CA ALA A 33 1.73 -7.61 2.90
C ALA A 33 0.86 -7.57 1.65
N ILE A 34 1.48 -7.78 0.51
CA ILE A 34 0.85 -7.85 -0.80
C ILE A 34 1.02 -9.26 -1.36
N ALA A 35 0.02 -9.75 -2.07
CA ALA A 35 0.11 -11.03 -2.76
C ALA A 35 1.23 -11.00 -3.81
N GLU A 36 1.74 -12.17 -4.19
CA GLU A 36 2.77 -12.31 -5.23
C GLU A 36 2.28 -11.78 -6.58
N ASP A 37 1.01 -12.04 -6.90
CA ASP A 37 0.32 -11.41 -8.02
C ASP A 37 -0.14 -10.00 -7.62
N LYS A 38 0.50 -9.00 -8.21
CA LYS A 38 0.22 -7.57 -7.99
C LYS A 38 -0.71 -6.98 -9.04
N THR A 39 -1.40 -7.82 -9.81
CA THR A 39 -2.33 -7.38 -10.86
C THR A 39 -3.57 -6.74 -10.26
N SER A 40 -3.96 -5.58 -10.79
CA SER A 40 -5.18 -4.87 -10.39
C SER A 40 -6.46 -5.69 -10.68
N PRO A 41 -7.44 -5.77 -9.76
CA PRO A 41 -7.45 -5.17 -8.43
C PRO A 41 -6.63 -5.98 -7.40
N VAL A 42 -5.87 -5.30 -6.57
CA VAL A 42 -5.05 -5.93 -5.54
C VAL A 42 -5.47 -5.49 -4.14
N THR A 43 -5.59 -6.42 -3.21
CA THR A 43 -5.86 -6.15 -1.80
C THR A 43 -4.58 -6.32 -1.00
N VAL A 44 -4.25 -5.29 -0.25
CA VAL A 44 -3.05 -5.18 0.56
C VAL A 44 -3.44 -5.26 2.02
N LYS A 45 -2.78 -6.12 2.80
CA LYS A 45 -2.93 -6.18 4.25
C LYS A 45 -1.94 -5.26 4.92
N LEU A 46 -2.36 -4.62 5.99
CA LEU A 46 -1.59 -3.65 6.73
C LEU A 46 -1.27 -4.17 8.12
N GLN A 47 -0.06 -3.95 8.58
CA GLN A 47 0.35 -4.20 9.95
C GLN A 47 0.96 -2.94 10.54
N ASN A 48 0.29 -2.38 11.55
CA ASN A 48 0.79 -1.21 12.26
C ASN A 48 1.81 -1.64 13.33
N ASN A 49 3.02 -1.12 13.21
CA ASN A 49 4.12 -1.35 14.14
C ASN A 49 4.47 -0.07 14.93
N SER A 50 3.62 0.96 14.86
CA SER A 50 3.80 2.21 15.59
C SER A 50 3.58 2.04 17.10
N TYR A 51 4.27 2.86 17.88
CA TYR A 51 4.11 2.87 19.34
C TYR A 51 4.16 4.29 19.90
N GLY A 52 3.65 4.48 21.13
CA GLY A 52 3.67 5.76 21.83
C GLY A 52 2.64 6.77 21.33
N ALA A 53 1.78 6.40 20.38
CA ALA A 53 0.74 7.26 19.84
C ALA A 53 -0.64 6.94 20.43
N ASP A 54 -1.47 7.98 20.53
CA ASP A 54 -2.86 7.88 20.96
C ASP A 54 -3.82 7.88 19.76
N GLU A 55 -3.43 8.57 18.68
CA GLU A 55 -4.23 8.79 17.49
C GLU A 55 -3.51 8.34 16.22
N TYR A 56 -4.31 7.90 15.23
CA TYR A 56 -3.85 7.34 13.98
C TYR A 56 -4.63 7.91 12.80
N GLU A 57 -3.96 8.17 11.69
CA GLU A 57 -4.57 8.56 10.44
C GLU A 57 -3.82 7.92 9.27
N TRP A 58 -4.53 7.08 8.55
CA TRP A 58 -4.06 6.45 7.33
C TRP A 58 -4.59 7.19 6.12
N THR A 59 -3.77 7.31 5.11
CA THR A 59 -4.15 7.81 3.79
C THR A 59 -3.64 6.86 2.73
N PHE A 60 -4.51 6.48 1.79
CA PHE A 60 -4.23 5.53 0.73
C PHE A 60 -4.55 6.17 -0.62
N GLU A 61 -3.54 6.65 -1.33
CA GLU A 61 -3.74 7.30 -2.64
C GLU A 61 -4.24 6.27 -3.67
N GLY A 62 -5.47 6.46 -4.14
CA GLY A 62 -6.14 5.52 -5.07
C GLY A 62 -6.62 4.22 -4.45
N GLY A 63 -6.60 4.09 -3.13
CA GLY A 63 -7.09 2.93 -2.39
C GLY A 63 -8.54 3.05 -1.95
N VAL A 64 -9.16 1.92 -1.67
CA VAL A 64 -10.50 1.81 -1.09
C VAL A 64 -10.41 0.95 0.17
N PRO A 65 -10.69 1.53 1.36
CA PRO A 65 -11.01 2.94 1.62
C PRO A 65 -9.83 3.87 1.31
N ALA A 66 -10.10 5.16 1.05
CA ALA A 66 -9.05 6.15 0.78
C ALA A 66 -8.33 6.63 2.05
N SER A 67 -8.94 6.42 3.21
CA SER A 67 -8.37 6.74 4.53
C SER A 67 -9.00 5.90 5.63
N SER A 68 -8.31 5.79 6.78
CA SER A 68 -8.83 5.19 8.01
C SER A 68 -8.24 5.91 9.22
N ARG A 69 -8.98 5.91 10.34
CA ARG A 69 -8.50 6.33 11.66
C ARG A 69 -8.33 5.18 12.63
N ASP A 70 -8.54 3.98 12.17
CA ASP A 70 -8.32 2.78 12.98
C ASP A 70 -6.84 2.63 13.29
N ARG A 71 -6.54 2.20 14.50
CA ARG A 71 -5.16 1.87 14.85
C ARG A 71 -4.56 0.82 13.91
N ALA A 72 -5.36 -0.16 13.50
CA ALA A 72 -4.94 -1.26 12.65
C ALA A 72 -6.04 -1.56 11.63
N PRO A 73 -6.13 -0.80 10.52
CA PRO A 73 -7.01 -1.14 9.42
C PRO A 73 -6.62 -2.49 8.84
N GLU A 74 -7.60 -3.32 8.53
CA GLU A 74 -7.35 -4.71 8.11
C GLU A 74 -6.69 -4.76 6.73
N SER A 75 -7.25 -4.01 5.77
CA SER A 75 -6.79 -4.03 4.39
C SER A 75 -7.24 -2.80 3.61
N VAL A 76 -6.58 -2.59 2.48
CA VAL A 76 -6.95 -1.60 1.46
C VAL A 76 -6.87 -2.24 0.08
N THR A 77 -7.81 -1.92 -0.79
CA THR A 77 -7.86 -2.44 -2.17
C THR A 77 -7.53 -1.33 -3.16
N PHE A 78 -6.61 -1.61 -4.08
CA PHE A 78 -6.24 -0.73 -5.19
C PHE A 78 -6.76 -1.30 -6.49
N THR A 79 -7.54 -0.50 -7.22
CA THR A 79 -8.15 -0.89 -8.50
C THR A 79 -7.46 -0.27 -9.71
N GLY A 80 -6.58 0.69 -9.50
CA GLY A 80 -5.75 1.30 -10.54
C GLY A 80 -4.36 0.67 -10.59
N ALA A 81 -3.81 0.50 -11.80
CA ALA A 81 -2.41 0.17 -11.98
C ALA A 81 -1.54 1.43 -11.77
N GLY A 82 -0.29 1.23 -11.37
CA GLY A 82 0.68 2.29 -11.14
C GLY A 82 1.23 2.32 -9.72
N GLU A 83 1.84 3.43 -9.37
CA GLU A 83 2.36 3.65 -8.02
C GLU A 83 1.27 4.25 -7.13
N HIS A 84 1.14 3.69 -5.93
CA HIS A 84 0.20 4.14 -4.91
C HIS A 84 0.94 4.41 -3.62
N LYS A 85 0.78 5.63 -3.09
CA LYS A 85 1.37 6.01 -1.83
C LYS A 85 0.42 5.69 -0.67
N MET A 86 0.99 5.07 0.37
CA MET A 86 0.35 4.86 1.65
C MET A 86 1.09 5.66 2.70
N ARG A 87 0.35 6.36 3.53
CA ARG A 87 0.88 7.22 4.59
C ARG A 87 0.19 6.90 5.89
N LEU A 88 0.98 6.75 6.94
CA LEU A 88 0.52 6.66 8.32
C LEU A 88 1.06 7.85 9.09
N ARG A 89 0.15 8.65 9.62
CA ARG A 89 0.40 9.72 10.57
C ARG A 89 -0.06 9.26 11.95
N VAL A 90 0.81 9.39 12.93
CA VAL A 90 0.51 9.04 14.32
C VAL A 90 0.89 10.20 15.23
N TRP A 91 0.09 10.46 16.25
CA TRP A 91 0.38 11.57 17.17
C TRP A 91 -0.15 11.29 18.58
N ASN A 92 0.38 12.03 19.52
CA ASN A 92 -0.13 12.19 20.88
C ASN A 92 -0.23 13.68 21.19
N THR A 93 -0.44 14.04 22.44
CA THR A 93 -0.55 15.44 22.89
C THR A 93 0.72 16.27 22.71
N VAL A 94 1.88 15.63 22.47
CA VAL A 94 3.21 16.27 22.50
C VAL A 94 3.89 16.20 21.12
N GLU A 95 3.77 15.07 20.45
CA GLU A 95 4.55 14.76 19.24
C GLU A 95 3.70 14.17 18.11
N GLU A 96 4.23 14.29 16.92
CA GLU A 96 3.69 13.70 15.70
C GLU A 96 4.80 12.99 14.93
N ARG A 97 4.49 11.84 14.30
CA ARG A 97 5.38 11.12 13.38
C ARG A 97 4.60 10.63 12.17
N ILE A 98 5.32 10.55 11.06
CA ILE A 98 4.76 10.12 9.78
C ILE A 98 5.68 9.04 9.21
N SER A 99 5.09 8.01 8.62
CA SER A 99 5.76 7.03 7.77
C SER A 99 5.00 6.89 6.45
N GLU A 100 5.75 6.66 5.37
CA GLU A 100 5.21 6.51 4.02
C GLU A 100 5.81 5.29 3.35
N GLN A 101 5.00 4.61 2.54
CA GLN A 101 5.44 3.54 1.66
C GLN A 101 4.74 3.68 0.30
N ILE A 102 5.44 3.28 -0.75
CA ILE A 102 4.92 3.24 -2.11
C ILE A 102 4.84 1.79 -2.54
N ILE A 103 3.68 1.38 -3.04
CA ILE A 103 3.51 0.09 -3.70
C ILE A 103 3.29 0.30 -5.19
N ARG A 104 3.67 -0.69 -5.98
CA ARG A 104 3.37 -0.72 -7.41
C ARG A 104 2.35 -1.82 -7.69
N VAL A 105 1.28 -1.43 -8.35
CA VAL A 105 0.20 -2.30 -8.82
C VAL A 105 0.33 -2.45 -10.33
N ASP A 106 0.35 -3.69 -10.81
CA ASP A 106 0.49 -4.00 -12.22
C ASP A 106 -0.87 -3.93 -12.93
N SER A 107 -0.86 -3.57 -14.20
CA SER A 107 -2.09 -3.57 -15.00
C SER A 107 -2.53 -4.99 -15.33
N ALA A 108 -3.84 -5.23 -15.34
CA ALA A 108 -4.38 -6.47 -15.85
C ALA A 108 -4.00 -6.66 -17.33
N MET A 109 -3.48 -7.82 -17.66
CA MET A 109 -3.18 -8.19 -19.05
C MET A 109 -4.45 -8.68 -19.72
N SER A 110 -4.81 -8.08 -20.84
CA SER A 110 -5.87 -8.57 -21.73
C SER A 110 -5.24 -9.20 -22.98
N ILE A 111 -5.50 -10.47 -23.18
CA ILE A 111 -5.08 -11.18 -24.40
C ILE A 111 -6.19 -11.06 -25.42
N ASP A 112 -5.87 -10.46 -26.57
CA ASP A 112 -6.81 -10.27 -27.67
C ASP A 112 -6.05 -10.36 -29.00
N PHE A 113 -6.65 -11.01 -29.98
CA PHE A 113 -6.10 -11.10 -31.34
C PHE A 113 -7.19 -11.21 -32.37
N ASP A 114 -6.96 -10.60 -33.52
CA ASP A 114 -7.75 -10.83 -34.75
C ASP A 114 -7.00 -11.74 -35.68
N TYR A 115 -7.75 -12.48 -36.49
CA TYR A 115 -7.19 -13.26 -37.57
C TYR A 115 -7.97 -13.00 -38.86
N ALA A 116 -7.26 -12.99 -39.98
CA ALA A 116 -7.83 -12.94 -41.31
C ALA A 116 -7.26 -14.11 -42.12
N ILE A 117 -8.15 -14.83 -42.80
CA ILE A 117 -7.77 -15.91 -43.69
C ILE A 117 -8.00 -15.40 -45.12
N ALA A 118 -6.94 -15.29 -45.89
CA ALA A 118 -7.06 -15.10 -47.33
C ALA A 118 -7.36 -16.46 -47.94
N ILE A 119 -8.60 -16.64 -48.39
CA ILE A 119 -9.03 -17.84 -49.11
C ILE A 119 -8.93 -17.49 -50.59
N ASP A 120 -7.93 -18.03 -51.23
CA ASP A 120 -7.91 -18.18 -52.68
C ASP A 120 -8.01 -19.69 -53.00
N ASP A 121 -8.48 -20.03 -54.18
CA ASP A 121 -8.68 -21.42 -54.58
C ASP A 121 -7.36 -22.18 -54.78
N ILE A 122 -6.25 -21.57 -54.46
CA ILE A 122 -4.90 -22.10 -54.67
C ILE A 122 -4.16 -22.17 -53.33
N ALA A 123 -3.82 -23.36 -52.87
CA ALA A 123 -2.95 -23.53 -51.71
C ALA A 123 -1.49 -23.10 -52.03
N PRO A 124 -0.77 -22.46 -51.07
CA PRO A 124 -1.03 -22.37 -49.63
C PRO A 124 -1.87 -21.14 -49.24
N GLY A 125 -2.86 -21.33 -48.36
CA GLY A 125 -3.61 -20.22 -47.76
C GLY A 125 -2.75 -19.42 -46.76
N VAL A 126 -2.95 -18.12 -46.76
CA VAL A 126 -2.26 -17.21 -45.82
C VAL A 126 -3.21 -16.85 -44.67
N VAL A 127 -2.77 -17.09 -43.43
CA VAL A 127 -3.47 -16.62 -42.24
C VAL A 127 -2.66 -15.46 -41.64
N SER A 128 -3.29 -14.30 -41.57
CA SER A 128 -2.74 -13.13 -40.92
C SER A 128 -3.28 -13.04 -39.49
N ILE A 129 -2.43 -12.95 -38.49
CA ILE A 129 -2.81 -12.80 -37.09
C ILE A 129 -2.33 -11.42 -36.63
N SER A 130 -3.26 -10.62 -36.09
CA SER A 130 -2.96 -9.32 -35.50
C SER A 130 -3.14 -9.39 -33.98
N ASN A 131 -2.09 -9.15 -33.23
CA ASN A 131 -2.13 -9.11 -31.78
C ASN A 131 -2.72 -7.77 -31.32
N LYS A 132 -3.81 -7.82 -30.53
CA LYS A 132 -4.46 -6.67 -29.89
C LYS A 132 -4.37 -6.70 -28.38
N SER A 133 -3.56 -7.61 -27.83
CA SER A 133 -3.37 -7.74 -26.38
C SER A 133 -2.88 -6.43 -25.78
N ARG A 134 -3.37 -6.10 -24.58
CA ARG A 134 -2.99 -4.94 -23.78
C ARG A 134 -2.45 -5.41 -22.44
N GLY A 135 -1.40 -4.76 -21.95
CA GLY A 135 -0.75 -5.02 -20.68
C GLY A 135 0.29 -3.95 -20.40
N ASP A 136 1.10 -4.10 -19.41
CA ASP A 136 2.10 -3.14 -18.89
C ASP A 136 3.26 -2.76 -19.84
N GLY A 137 2.96 -2.55 -21.10
CA GLY A 137 3.87 -1.91 -22.06
C GLY A 137 4.87 -2.83 -22.75
N LYS A 138 4.87 -4.14 -22.50
CA LYS A 138 5.64 -5.12 -23.28
C LYS A 138 4.73 -5.91 -24.21
N THR A 139 4.35 -5.30 -25.31
CA THR A 139 3.73 -6.04 -26.42
C THR A 139 4.84 -6.76 -27.17
N THR A 140 5.05 -8.02 -26.88
CA THR A 140 5.85 -8.88 -27.76
C THR A 140 4.92 -9.29 -28.92
N GLY A 141 4.75 -8.40 -29.88
CA GLY A 141 3.96 -8.68 -31.05
C GLY A 141 4.65 -9.70 -31.93
N ILE A 142 4.07 -10.89 -32.05
CA ILE A 142 4.32 -11.73 -33.23
C ILE A 142 3.36 -11.22 -34.28
N SER A 143 3.79 -10.29 -35.08
CA SER A 143 3.07 -9.86 -36.27
C SER A 143 3.39 -10.84 -37.40
N ASN A 144 2.35 -11.51 -37.92
CA ASN A 144 2.32 -12.38 -39.06
C ASN A 144 2.96 -13.76 -38.90
N ILE A 145 2.15 -14.75 -38.56
CA ILE A 145 2.46 -16.16 -38.70
C ILE A 145 1.91 -16.64 -40.05
N THR A 146 2.79 -16.99 -40.96
CA THR A 146 2.40 -17.66 -42.21
C THR A 146 2.39 -19.15 -41.92
N ILE A 147 1.21 -19.78 -42.00
CA ILE A 147 1.07 -21.23 -41.85
C ILE A 147 1.03 -21.83 -43.24
N ASN A 148 2.13 -22.46 -43.65
CA ASN A 148 2.13 -23.24 -44.87
C ASN A 148 1.48 -24.61 -44.60
N ARG A 149 0.49 -24.98 -45.40
CA ARG A 149 -0.15 -26.30 -45.30
C ARG A 149 0.86 -27.35 -45.71
N ILE A 150 1.17 -28.27 -44.81
CA ILE A 150 1.90 -29.50 -45.12
C ILE A 150 0.92 -30.43 -45.87
N LYS A 151 1.36 -30.97 -46.99
CA LYS A 151 0.61 -31.97 -47.81
C LYS A 151 0.34 -33.23 -47.01
#